data_84a3e790041b0c74e35f67dec56e90c9
#
_entry.id   84a3e790041b0c74e35f67dec56e90c9
#
_cell.length_a   1.000
_cell.length_b   1.000
_cell.length_c   1.000
_cell.angle_alpha   90.00
_cell.angle_beta   90.00
_cell.angle_gamma   90.00
#
_symmetry.space_group_name_H-M   'P 1'
#
loop_
_entity.id
_entity.type
_entity.pdbx_description
1 polymer ?
#
loop_
_entity_poly.entity_id
_entity_poly.type
_entity_poly.pdbx_seq_one_letter_code
_entity_poly.pdbx_strand_id
1 'polypeptide(L)'
;SFRNVKYIAPLRATSERFYRFQDLQVNEIDHTGSNLAMLLNSLKPTEKLKFESWTKSNFDFIIKVEQTGSHFAILINTGGNSENYNISDMGFGYSQVLPIVTAIWLETERRIASPRRPITFIIEQPELHLHPSYQNNLAKIFAKVV
;
A
#
# COMPACT_ATOMS: atom_id res chain seq x y z
N SER A 1 -7.41 -11.79 -22.43
CA SER A 1 -8.29 -11.89 -21.29
C SER A 1 -8.11 -10.67 -20.38
N PHE A 2 -9.15 -9.83 -20.23
CA PHE A 2 -9.16 -8.63 -19.37
C PHE A 2 -9.14 -8.94 -17.85
N ARG A 3 -8.98 -10.18 -17.46
CA ARG A 3 -9.04 -10.63 -16.06
C ARG A 3 -7.88 -10.19 -15.16
N ASN A 4 -6.84 -9.59 -15.73
CA ASN A 4 -5.62 -9.20 -15.00
C ASN A 4 -5.30 -7.70 -15.16
N VAL A 5 -6.32 -6.87 -15.31
CA VAL A 5 -6.17 -5.42 -15.33
C VAL A 5 -6.47 -4.87 -13.94
N LYS A 6 -5.53 -4.10 -13.39
CA LYS A 6 -5.70 -3.36 -12.14
C LYS A 6 -5.71 -1.87 -12.45
N TYR A 7 -6.79 -1.22 -12.07
CA TYR A 7 -6.97 0.22 -12.26
C TYR A 7 -6.91 0.93 -10.90
N ILE A 8 -6.14 2.00 -10.82
CA ILE A 8 -6.05 2.88 -9.64
C ILE A 8 -6.33 4.31 -10.11
N ALA A 9 -7.34 4.90 -9.51
CA ALA A 9 -7.82 6.25 -9.82
C ALA A 9 -6.82 7.34 -9.39
N PRO A 10 -6.86 8.51 -10.02
CA PRO A 10 -5.96 9.62 -9.68
C PRO A 10 -6.24 10.23 -8.31
N LEU A 11 -7.52 10.30 -7.92
CA LEU A 11 -7.91 10.77 -6.59
C LEU A 11 -8.24 9.57 -5.69
N ARG A 12 -7.35 9.30 -4.75
CA ARG A 12 -7.46 8.17 -3.83
C ARG A 12 -8.03 8.62 -2.49
N ALA A 13 -8.62 7.68 -1.77
CA ALA A 13 -9.18 7.94 -0.45
C ALA A 13 -8.13 8.48 0.52
N THR A 14 -8.51 9.45 1.34
CA THR A 14 -7.68 9.95 2.45
C THR A 14 -7.60 8.94 3.57
N SER A 15 -6.45 8.89 4.23
CA SER A 15 -6.27 8.05 5.42
C SER A 15 -7.02 8.61 6.62
N GLU A 16 -7.62 7.74 7.39
CA GLU A 16 -8.26 8.06 8.67
C GLU A 16 -7.31 7.79 9.84
N ARG A 17 -7.57 8.43 10.97
CA ARG A 17 -6.78 8.21 12.19
C ARG A 17 -7.00 6.83 12.80
N PHE A 18 -8.26 6.37 12.81
CA PHE A 18 -8.66 5.06 13.28
C PHE A 18 -9.69 4.46 12.32
N TYR A 19 -9.60 3.15 12.15
CA TYR A 19 -10.54 2.35 11.37
C TYR A 19 -11.25 1.38 12.30
N ARG A 20 -12.56 1.21 12.09
CA ARG A 20 -13.31 0.22 12.84
C ARG A 20 -12.97 -1.18 12.34
N PHE A 21 -12.70 -2.08 13.28
CA PHE A 21 -12.50 -3.49 12.94
C PHE A 21 -13.75 -4.08 12.29
N GLN A 22 -13.57 -4.73 11.16
CA GLN A 22 -14.58 -5.51 10.47
C GLN A 22 -13.94 -6.85 10.08
N ASP A 23 -14.60 -7.94 10.40
CA ASP A 23 -14.12 -9.29 10.07
C ASP A 23 -14.41 -9.60 8.60
N LEU A 24 -13.75 -8.85 7.71
CA LEU A 24 -13.86 -9.00 6.27
C LEU A 24 -12.48 -9.36 5.71
N GLN A 25 -12.44 -10.46 4.97
CA GLN A 25 -11.26 -10.78 4.17
C GLN A 25 -11.27 -9.95 2.90
N VAL A 26 -10.25 -9.11 2.75
CA VAL A 26 -10.04 -8.28 1.58
C VAL A 26 -8.81 -8.78 0.84
N ASN A 27 -8.99 -9.23 -0.40
CA ASN A 27 -7.91 -9.80 -1.20
C ASN A 27 -7.36 -8.85 -2.27
N GLU A 28 -8.06 -7.75 -2.53
CA GLU A 28 -7.72 -6.78 -3.56
C GLU A 28 -7.98 -5.36 -3.09
N ILE A 29 -7.18 -4.42 -3.58
CA ILE A 29 -7.43 -3.00 -3.39
C ILE A 29 -8.46 -2.53 -4.41
N ASP A 30 -9.45 -1.76 -3.95
CA ASP A 30 -10.36 -1.07 -4.86
C ASP A 30 -9.66 0.07 -5.62
N HIS A 31 -10.28 0.58 -6.65
CA HIS A 31 -9.69 1.59 -7.53
C HIS A 31 -9.39 2.93 -6.84
N THR A 32 -10.03 3.23 -5.72
CA THR A 32 -9.77 4.44 -4.91
C THR A 32 -8.86 4.17 -3.72
N GLY A 33 -8.60 2.91 -3.40
CA GLY A 33 -7.86 2.52 -2.20
C GLY A 33 -8.64 2.67 -0.90
N SER A 34 -9.96 2.84 -0.94
CA SER A 34 -10.80 3.05 0.25
C SER A 34 -10.76 1.87 1.21
N ASN A 35 -10.51 0.66 0.72
CA ASN A 35 -10.40 -0.57 1.49
C ASN A 35 -8.96 -0.91 1.93
N LEU A 36 -7.99 -0.04 1.70
CA LEU A 36 -6.58 -0.28 2.00
C LEU A 36 -6.34 -0.70 3.45
N ALA A 37 -6.92 0.03 4.40
CA ALA A 37 -6.74 -0.24 5.82
C ALA A 37 -7.26 -1.62 6.21
N MET A 38 -8.41 -2.02 5.69
CA MET A 38 -8.99 -3.34 5.91
C MET A 38 -8.13 -4.44 5.29
N LEU A 39 -7.61 -4.23 4.09
CA LEU A 39 -6.70 -5.17 3.44
C LEU A 39 -5.43 -5.37 4.28
N LEU A 40 -4.77 -4.29 4.69
CA LEU A 40 -3.56 -4.36 5.51
C LEU A 40 -3.81 -5.05 6.86
N ASN A 41 -4.96 -4.76 7.49
CA ASN A 41 -5.33 -5.43 8.74
C ASN A 41 -5.62 -6.92 8.56
N SER A 42 -6.13 -7.33 7.41
CA SER A 42 -6.46 -8.73 7.10
C SER A 42 -5.25 -9.60 6.74
N LEU A 43 -4.09 -9.00 6.48
CA LEU A 43 -2.87 -9.74 6.18
C LEU A 43 -2.47 -10.64 7.35
N LYS A 44 -1.98 -11.83 7.03
CA LYS A 44 -1.39 -12.74 8.04
C LYS A 44 -0.13 -12.11 8.63
N PRO A 45 0.27 -12.47 9.85
CA PRO A 45 1.48 -11.93 10.48
C PRO A 45 2.74 -12.05 9.60
N THR A 46 2.91 -13.17 8.90
CA THR A 46 4.02 -13.38 7.97
C THR A 46 3.96 -12.46 6.75
N GLU A 47 2.77 -12.19 6.25
CA GLU A 47 2.55 -11.26 5.13
C GLU A 47 2.79 -9.81 5.55
N LYS A 48 2.39 -9.42 6.75
CA LYS A 48 2.68 -8.10 7.33
C LYS A 48 4.19 -7.85 7.40
N LEU A 49 4.96 -8.82 7.89
CA LEU A 49 6.42 -8.73 7.95
C LEU A 49 7.06 -8.62 6.56
N LYS A 50 6.56 -9.36 5.58
CA LYS A 50 7.02 -9.25 4.18
C LYS A 50 6.73 -7.87 3.61
N PHE A 51 5.53 -7.34 3.85
CA PHE A 51 5.15 -6.01 3.40
C PHE A 51 6.02 -4.92 4.03
N GLU A 52 6.26 -4.99 5.33
CA GLU A 52 7.16 -4.08 6.05
C GLU A 52 8.59 -4.09 5.46
N SER A 53 9.16 -5.28 5.25
CA SER A 53 10.49 -5.42 4.66
C SER A 53 10.54 -4.88 3.22
N TRP A 54 9.51 -5.13 2.45
CA TRP A 54 9.44 -4.69 1.07
C TRP A 54 9.30 -3.16 0.95
N THR A 55 8.45 -2.53 1.76
CA THR A 55 8.32 -1.07 1.80
C THR A 55 9.59 -0.40 2.28
N LYS A 56 10.25 -0.96 3.30
CA LYS A 56 11.54 -0.47 3.77
C LYS A 56 12.61 -0.51 2.68
N SER A 57 12.72 -1.62 1.98
CA SER A 57 13.76 -1.80 0.95
C SER A 57 13.54 -0.92 -0.28
N ASN A 58 12.29 -0.63 -0.64
CA ASN A 58 11.97 0.07 -1.88
C ASN A 58 11.64 1.55 -1.68
N PHE A 59 11.14 1.95 -0.51
CA PHE A 59 10.65 3.31 -0.24
C PHE A 59 11.25 3.94 1.01
N ASP A 60 12.01 3.19 1.78
CA ASP A 60 12.62 3.66 3.04
C ASP A 60 11.61 4.05 4.13
N PHE A 61 10.44 3.45 4.09
CA PHE A 61 9.47 3.52 5.17
C PHE A 61 8.91 2.14 5.54
N ILE A 62 8.38 2.03 6.75
CA ILE A 62 7.71 0.82 7.24
C ILE A 62 6.26 1.17 7.57
N ILE A 63 5.33 0.35 7.10
CA ILE A 63 3.90 0.46 7.44
C ILE A 63 3.54 -0.62 8.44
N LYS A 64 2.91 -0.20 9.54
CA LYS A 64 2.42 -1.08 10.60
C LYS A 64 0.94 -0.90 10.82
N VAL A 65 0.29 -1.98 11.24
CA VAL A 65 -1.10 -1.95 11.68
C VAL A 65 -1.12 -2.21 13.18
N GLU A 66 -1.68 -1.28 13.95
CA GLU A 66 -1.81 -1.39 15.40
C GLU A 66 -3.29 -1.47 15.77
N GLN A 67 -3.67 -2.55 16.44
CA GLN A 67 -5.05 -2.75 16.89
C GLN A 67 -5.19 -2.38 18.36
N THR A 68 -6.22 -1.60 18.68
CA THR A 68 -6.61 -1.22 20.04
C THR A 68 -8.11 -1.44 20.19
N GLY A 69 -8.49 -2.52 20.89
CA GLY A 69 -9.89 -2.90 21.05
C GLY A 69 -10.57 -3.22 19.73
N SER A 70 -11.66 -2.52 19.42
CA SER A 70 -12.44 -2.68 18.20
C SER A 70 -11.97 -1.78 17.04
N HIS A 71 -10.90 -1.04 17.23
CA HIS A 71 -10.32 -0.13 16.24
C HIS A 71 -8.89 -0.50 15.91
N PHE A 72 -8.43 -0.10 14.75
CA PHE A 72 -7.02 -0.18 14.38
C PHE A 72 -6.56 1.09 13.67
N ALA A 73 -5.27 1.33 13.73
CA ALA A 73 -4.61 2.45 13.08
C ALA A 73 -3.53 1.96 12.13
N ILE A 74 -3.28 2.71 11.07
CA ILE A 74 -2.12 2.53 10.22
C ILE A 74 -1.04 3.50 10.66
N LEU A 75 0.10 2.96 11.01
CA LEU A 75 1.27 3.71 11.46
C LEU A 75 2.36 3.64 10.40
N ILE A 76 3.11 4.70 10.28
CA ILE A 76 4.27 4.79 9.40
C ILE A 76 5.52 5.16 10.20
N ASN A 77 6.63 4.48 9.89
CA ASN A 77 7.95 4.84 10.35
C ASN A 77 8.82 5.18 9.15
N THR A 78 9.37 6.38 9.11
CA THR A 78 10.15 6.90 7.99
C THR A 78 11.66 6.65 8.12
N GLY A 79 12.08 5.80 9.07
CA GLY A 79 13.47 5.32 9.18
C GLY A 79 14.46 6.26 9.87
N GLY A 80 14.07 7.49 10.16
CA GLY A 80 14.96 8.47 10.82
C GLY A 80 15.05 8.35 12.34
N ASN A 81 14.07 7.70 12.95
CA ASN A 81 13.98 7.44 14.38
C ASN A 81 13.14 6.17 14.64
N SER A 82 13.03 5.76 15.89
CA SER A 82 12.20 4.59 16.27
C SER A 82 10.70 4.91 16.40
N GLU A 83 10.29 6.14 16.11
CA GLU A 83 8.92 6.57 16.30
C GLU A 83 8.02 6.16 15.14
N ASN A 84 6.82 5.72 15.50
CA ASN A 84 5.75 5.44 14.56
C ASN A 84 4.73 6.58 14.62
N TYR A 85 4.36 7.09 13.47
CA TYR A 85 3.38 8.17 13.34
C TYR A 85 2.10 7.63 12.72
N ASN A 86 0.95 8.14 13.18
CA ASN A 86 -0.30 7.82 12.51
C ASN A 86 -0.27 8.39 11.09
N ILE A 87 -0.65 7.58 10.10
CA ILE A 87 -0.57 7.98 8.70
C ILE A 87 -1.41 9.23 8.39
N SER A 88 -2.49 9.47 9.13
CA SER A 88 -3.31 10.66 8.99
C SER A 88 -2.57 11.97 9.32
N ASP A 89 -1.52 11.88 10.14
CA ASP A 89 -0.70 13.02 10.55
C ASP A 89 0.47 13.30 9.57
N MET A 90 0.71 12.41 8.61
CA MET A 90 1.87 12.46 7.71
C MET A 90 1.62 13.22 6.40
N GLY A 91 0.46 13.85 6.29
CA GLY A 91 0.07 14.59 5.09
C GLY A 91 -0.53 13.71 3.99
N PHE A 92 -1.04 14.39 2.97
CA PHE A 92 -1.86 13.78 1.92
C PHE A 92 -1.08 12.82 1.01
N GLY A 93 0.21 13.09 0.79
CA GLY A 93 1.05 12.29 -0.12
C GLY A 93 1.10 10.81 0.22
N TYR A 94 1.23 10.45 1.50
CA TYR A 94 1.24 9.04 1.91
C TYR A 94 -0.09 8.33 1.64
N SER A 95 -1.21 8.99 1.89
CA SER A 95 -2.53 8.47 1.56
C SER A 95 -2.68 8.18 0.07
N GLN A 96 -2.05 8.99 -0.77
CA GLN A 96 -2.12 8.84 -2.23
C GLN A 96 -1.19 7.76 -2.77
N VAL A 97 -0.03 7.54 -2.16
CA VAL A 97 0.94 6.55 -2.64
C VAL A 97 0.67 5.14 -2.12
N LEU A 98 0.16 4.99 -0.91
CA LEU A 98 -0.02 3.67 -0.28
C LEU A 98 -0.90 2.70 -1.06
N PRO A 99 -2.03 3.09 -1.65
CA PRO A 99 -2.82 2.18 -2.49
C PRO A 99 -2.02 1.63 -3.67
N ILE A 100 -1.21 2.47 -4.32
CA ILE A 100 -0.34 2.08 -5.43
C ILE A 100 0.72 1.08 -4.95
N VAL A 101 1.44 1.44 -3.90
CA VAL A 101 2.50 0.62 -3.29
C VAL A 101 1.97 -0.75 -2.90
N THR A 102 0.82 -0.78 -2.25
CA THR A 102 0.20 -2.04 -1.80
C THR A 102 -0.29 -2.88 -2.96
N ALA A 103 -0.88 -2.28 -3.99
CA ALA A 103 -1.31 -3.01 -5.18
C ALA A 103 -0.12 -3.66 -5.90
N ILE A 104 0.99 -2.94 -6.05
CA ILE A 104 2.21 -3.47 -6.66
C ILE A 104 2.78 -4.62 -5.84
N TRP A 105 2.84 -4.47 -4.52
CA TRP A 105 3.32 -5.52 -3.63
C TRP A 105 2.48 -6.79 -3.72
N LEU A 106 1.17 -6.68 -3.67
CA LEU A 106 0.25 -7.81 -3.80
C LEU A 106 0.48 -8.58 -5.09
N GLU A 107 0.68 -7.87 -6.19
CA GLU A 107 0.94 -8.52 -7.48
C GLU A 107 2.34 -9.14 -7.56
N THR A 108 3.32 -8.53 -6.89
CA THR A 108 4.65 -9.13 -6.76
C THR A 108 4.58 -10.47 -6.02
N GLU A 109 3.86 -10.54 -4.90
CA GLU A 109 3.64 -11.79 -4.15
C GLU A 109 2.89 -12.83 -4.99
N ARG A 110 1.87 -12.43 -5.73
CA ARG A 110 1.11 -13.30 -6.62
C ARG A 110 1.96 -13.86 -7.77
N ARG A 111 2.88 -13.07 -8.32
CA ARG A 111 3.82 -13.50 -9.37
C ARG A 111 4.82 -14.54 -8.86
N ILE A 112 5.28 -14.40 -7.63
CA ILE A 112 6.13 -15.41 -6.98
C ILE A 112 5.37 -16.74 -6.89
N ALA A 113 4.10 -16.71 -6.50
CA ALA A 113 3.26 -17.90 -6.40
C ALA A 113 2.82 -18.47 -7.77
N SER A 114 2.69 -17.63 -8.79
CA SER A 114 2.20 -18.00 -10.13
C SER A 114 2.85 -17.17 -11.24
N PRO A 115 4.08 -17.52 -11.68
CA PRO A 115 4.90 -16.68 -12.58
C PRO A 115 4.33 -16.41 -13.96
N ARG A 116 3.35 -17.19 -14.42
CA ARG A 116 2.83 -17.15 -15.80
C ARG A 116 1.62 -16.23 -16.01
N ARG A 117 1.24 -15.42 -15.02
CA ARG A 117 0.10 -14.50 -15.15
C ARG A 117 0.56 -13.10 -15.55
N PRO A 118 0.36 -12.67 -16.80
CA PRO A 118 0.56 -11.27 -17.15
C PRO A 118 -0.45 -10.40 -16.41
N ILE A 119 0.00 -9.25 -15.91
CA ILE A 119 -0.84 -8.27 -15.29
C ILE A 119 -0.64 -6.91 -15.96
N THR A 120 -1.72 -6.17 -16.09
CA THR A 120 -1.68 -4.80 -16.59
C THR A 120 -2.13 -3.86 -15.48
N PHE A 121 -1.26 -2.94 -15.11
CA PHE A 121 -1.60 -1.82 -14.23
C PHE A 121 -1.99 -0.61 -15.06
N ILE A 122 -3.12 -0.02 -14.74
CA ILE A 122 -3.54 1.29 -15.22
C ILE A 122 -3.60 2.20 -14.00
N ILE A 123 -2.62 3.08 -13.88
CA ILE A 123 -2.50 4.00 -12.77
C ILE A 123 -2.55 5.41 -13.32
N GLU A 124 -3.56 6.16 -12.93
CA GLU A 124 -3.68 7.55 -13.32
C GLU A 124 -2.97 8.45 -12.31
N GLN A 125 -2.18 9.41 -12.82
CA GLN A 125 -1.48 10.43 -12.03
C GLN A 125 -0.78 9.87 -10.79
N PRO A 126 0.12 8.86 -10.94
CA PRO A 126 0.79 8.25 -9.80
C PRO A 126 1.69 9.22 -9.03
N GLU A 127 2.11 10.31 -9.68
CA GLU A 127 2.95 11.38 -9.12
C GLU A 127 2.16 12.42 -8.33
N LEU A 128 0.84 12.42 -8.41
CA LEU A 128 0.00 13.44 -7.83
C LEU A 128 0.19 13.52 -6.30
N HIS A 129 0.53 14.71 -5.81
CA HIS A 129 0.82 15.02 -4.39
C HIS A 129 2.03 14.28 -3.78
N LEU A 130 2.88 13.64 -4.61
CA LEU A 130 4.08 12.96 -4.13
C LEU A 130 5.29 13.89 -4.07
N HIS A 131 6.08 13.72 -3.02
CA HIS A 131 7.42 14.30 -2.97
C HIS A 131 8.30 13.69 -4.09
N PRO A 132 9.20 14.48 -4.73
CA PRO A 132 10.05 13.99 -5.84
C PRO A 132 10.84 12.72 -5.54
N SER A 133 11.29 12.53 -4.29
CA SER A 133 11.99 11.30 -3.89
C SER A 133 11.12 10.04 -4.02
N TYR A 134 9.84 10.13 -3.69
CA TYR A 134 8.90 9.01 -3.84
C TYR A 134 8.49 8.79 -5.29
N GLN A 135 8.39 9.84 -6.10
CA GLN A 135 8.18 9.72 -7.55
C GLN A 135 9.30 8.90 -8.19
N ASN A 136 10.56 9.19 -7.83
CA ASN A 136 11.72 8.46 -8.32
C ASN A 136 11.71 7.00 -7.88
N ASN A 137 11.40 6.73 -6.62
CA ASN A 137 11.32 5.37 -6.10
C ASN A 137 10.19 4.58 -6.78
N LEU A 138 9.06 5.20 -6.99
CA LEU A 138 7.93 4.59 -7.69
C LEU A 138 8.28 4.25 -9.15
N ALA A 139 8.94 5.16 -9.86
CA ALA A 139 9.43 4.92 -11.22
C ALA A 139 10.40 3.73 -11.28
N LYS A 140 11.34 3.64 -10.34
CA LYS A 140 12.27 2.49 -10.25
C LYS A 140 11.56 1.17 -10.02
N ILE A 141 10.51 1.16 -9.22
CA ILE A 141 9.72 -0.04 -8.95
C ILE A 141 8.93 -0.46 -10.19
N PHE A 142 8.30 0.48 -10.88
CA PHE A 142 7.65 0.18 -12.15
C PHE A 142 8.62 -0.47 -13.14
N ALA A 143 9.83 0.04 -13.23
CA ALA A 143 10.86 -0.54 -14.09
C ALA A 143 11.29 -1.97 -13.69
N LYS A 144 11.21 -2.31 -12.40
CA LYS A 144 11.53 -3.67 -11.90
C LYS A 144 10.40 -4.68 -12.06
N VAL A 145 9.15 -4.21 -11.98
CA VAL A 145 7.96 -5.07 -11.99
C VAL A 145 7.48 -5.34 -13.41
N VAL A 146 7.81 -4.48 -14.33
CA VAL A 146 7.52 -4.64 -15.77
C VAL A 146 8.61 -5.46 -16.45
#